data_8b5145dfc6661f55bcedb3749d62050f
#
_entry.id   8b5145dfc6661f55bcedb3749d62050f
#
_cell.length_a   1.000
_cell.length_b   1.000
_cell.length_c   1.000
_cell.angle_alpha   90.00
_cell.angle_beta   90.00
_cell.angle_gamma   90.00
#
_symmetry.space_group_name_H-M   'P 1'
#
loop_
_entity.id
_entity.type
_entity.pdbx_description
1 polymer ?
#
loop_
_entity_poly.entity_id
_entity_poly.type
_entity_poly.pdbx_seq_one_letter_code
_entity_poly.pdbx_strand_id
1 'polypeptide(L)'
;MKAFIITILDTETPLEYNKHISAPVATPQNVHIRIWMGVIKQCDHFLGCDSVGQHMAYVFDTTTTSVIGSTFPINVSFPNNEKFNIIDLGKEDRVYSPIRVTVDEFSDRINEGIMEMDDQQEQQVIASVNRMIKHGKNTQ
;
A
#
# COMPACT_ATOMS: atom_id res chain seq x y z
N MET A 1 -5.71 16.94 13.95
CA MET A 1 -4.31 16.58 13.64
C MET A 1 -4.00 17.07 12.24
N LYS A 2 -2.89 17.78 12.02
CA LYS A 2 -2.47 18.16 10.65
C LYS A 2 -1.69 16.98 10.07
N ALA A 3 -2.17 16.38 8.98
CA ALA A 3 -1.46 15.36 8.25
C ALA A 3 -0.59 15.99 7.16
N PHE A 4 0.53 15.35 6.85
CA PHE A 4 1.34 15.62 5.67
C PHE A 4 1.45 14.33 4.88
N ILE A 5 1.13 14.35 3.59
CA ILE A 5 1.09 13.17 2.73
C ILE A 5 2.28 13.23 1.78
N ILE A 6 3.05 12.15 1.74
CA ILE A 6 4.10 11.95 0.73
C ILE A 6 3.67 10.77 -0.13
N THR A 7 3.53 11.00 -1.43
CA THR A 7 3.21 9.93 -2.40
C THR A 7 4.47 9.46 -3.09
N ILE A 8 4.66 8.14 -3.11
CA ILE A 8 5.74 7.47 -3.84
C ILE A 8 5.11 6.85 -5.08
N LEU A 9 5.41 7.43 -6.23
CA LEU A 9 4.90 6.97 -7.51
C LEU A 9 6.05 6.72 -8.47
N ASP A 10 5.93 5.65 -9.21
CA ASP A 10 6.82 5.30 -10.31
C ASP A 10 6.18 5.65 -11.67
N THR A 11 5.45 6.75 -11.72
CA THR A 11 4.79 7.21 -12.94
C THR A 11 5.14 8.66 -13.24
N GLU A 12 5.31 8.97 -14.53
CA GLU A 12 5.45 10.35 -15.02
C GLU A 12 4.12 11.11 -15.02
N THR A 13 3.00 10.40 -14.81
CA THR A 13 1.67 10.99 -14.82
C THR A 13 1.38 11.62 -13.46
N PRO A 14 1.10 12.93 -13.40
CA PRO A 14 0.66 13.55 -12.16
C PRO A 14 -0.64 12.90 -11.66
N LEU A 15 -0.69 12.57 -10.37
CA LEU A 15 -1.96 12.19 -9.76
C LEU A 15 -2.88 13.41 -9.72
N GLU A 16 -4.08 13.27 -10.25
CA GLU A 16 -5.15 14.23 -10.00
C GLU A 16 -5.67 14.00 -8.57
N TYR A 17 -5.23 14.83 -7.63
CA TYR A 17 -5.73 14.79 -6.26
C TYR A 17 -7.17 15.34 -6.23
N ASN A 18 -8.04 14.60 -5.56
CA ASN A 18 -9.38 15.07 -5.30
C ASN A 18 -9.33 16.43 -4.57
N LYS A 19 -10.14 17.39 -5.03
CA LYS A 19 -10.25 18.74 -4.46
C LYS A 19 -10.60 18.79 -2.97
N HIS A 20 -10.98 17.64 -2.40
CA HIS A 20 -11.33 17.48 -0.98
C HIS A 20 -10.13 17.14 -0.07
N ILE A 21 -8.92 16.93 -0.62
CA ILE A 21 -7.74 16.71 0.22
C ILE A 21 -7.29 18.04 0.82
N SER A 22 -7.47 18.20 2.12
CA SER A 22 -7.04 19.40 2.86
C SER A 22 -5.61 19.32 3.39
N ALA A 23 -4.96 18.16 3.28
CA ALA A 23 -3.59 17.96 3.73
C ALA A 23 -2.57 18.40 2.66
N PRO A 24 -1.42 18.96 3.05
CA PRO A 24 -0.32 19.16 2.11
C PRO A 24 0.15 17.82 1.56
N VAL A 25 0.31 17.77 0.23
CA VAL A 25 0.79 16.58 -0.48
C VAL A 25 2.09 16.89 -1.20
N ALA A 26 3.10 16.06 -1.04
CA ALA A 26 4.34 16.11 -1.81
C ALA A 26 4.49 14.84 -2.64
N THR A 27 4.85 15.01 -3.91
CA THR A 27 5.12 13.91 -4.85
C THR A 27 6.53 14.10 -5.43
N PRO A 28 7.58 13.72 -4.70
CA PRO A 28 8.94 13.82 -5.23
C PRO A 28 9.13 12.92 -6.44
N GLN A 29 9.81 13.43 -7.47
CA GLN A 29 10.10 12.72 -8.71
C GLN A 29 11.56 12.28 -8.76
N ASN A 30 11.84 11.17 -9.44
CA ASN A 30 13.21 10.67 -9.70
C ASN A 30 14.08 10.52 -8.45
N VAL A 31 13.48 10.11 -7.35
CA VAL A 31 14.15 9.97 -6.07
C VAL A 31 14.77 8.57 -5.93
N HIS A 32 16.03 8.50 -5.59
CA HIS A 32 16.71 7.22 -5.40
C HIS A 32 16.05 6.37 -4.30
N ILE A 33 15.96 5.06 -4.50
CA ILE A 33 15.27 4.13 -3.61
C ILE A 33 15.72 4.24 -2.13
N ARG A 34 16.99 4.53 -1.88
CA ARG A 34 17.50 4.71 -0.50
C ARG A 34 16.92 5.93 0.21
N ILE A 35 16.53 6.96 -0.54
CA ILE A 35 15.84 8.13 0.03
C ILE A 35 14.42 7.73 0.40
N TRP A 36 13.73 6.94 -0.45
CA TRP A 36 12.42 6.36 -0.13
C TRP A 36 12.46 5.52 1.15
N MET A 37 13.52 4.72 1.34
CA MET A 37 13.73 3.98 2.59
C MET A 37 13.79 4.93 3.79
N GLY A 38 14.50 6.05 3.68
CA GLY A 38 14.58 7.06 4.72
C GLY A 38 13.25 7.74 5.02
N VAL A 39 12.45 8.01 3.99
CA VAL A 39 11.10 8.58 4.11
C VAL A 39 10.18 7.60 4.84
N ILE A 40 10.12 6.35 4.39
CA ILE A 40 9.26 5.31 5.00
C ILE A 40 9.63 5.08 6.46
N LYS A 41 10.94 5.05 6.77
CA LYS A 41 11.43 4.91 8.14
C LYS A 41 10.92 6.02 9.08
N GLN A 42 10.70 7.23 8.57
CA GLN A 42 10.29 8.39 9.34
C GLN A 42 8.79 8.68 9.29
N CYS A 43 8.03 7.92 8.50
CA CYS A 43 6.58 8.08 8.43
C CYS A 43 5.91 7.51 9.68
N ASP A 44 4.84 8.17 10.13
CA ASP A 44 3.95 7.64 11.16
C ASP A 44 3.18 6.40 10.66
N HIS A 45 2.95 6.30 9.35
CA HIS A 45 2.18 5.23 8.73
C HIS A 45 2.51 5.09 7.25
N PHE A 46 2.54 3.86 6.76
CA PHE A 46 2.66 3.52 5.34
C PHE A 46 1.34 2.94 4.82
N LEU A 47 0.86 3.46 3.70
CA LEU A 47 -0.24 2.90 2.93
C LEU A 47 0.28 2.51 1.56
N GLY A 48 0.07 1.27 1.16
CA GLY A 48 0.50 0.79 -0.15
C GLY A 48 -0.13 -0.53 -0.55
N CYS A 49 0.31 -1.04 -1.69
CA CYS A 49 -0.08 -2.36 -2.19
C CYS A 49 1.08 -3.36 -2.07
N ASP A 50 0.96 -4.50 -2.73
CA ASP A 50 2.05 -5.47 -2.89
C ASP A 50 3.19 -4.83 -3.70
N SER A 51 4.14 -4.27 -2.98
CA SER A 51 5.27 -3.52 -3.54
C SER A 51 6.47 -3.54 -2.60
N VAL A 52 7.61 -3.12 -3.09
CA VAL A 52 8.83 -2.97 -2.28
C VAL A 52 8.62 -2.07 -1.06
N GLY A 53 7.71 -1.10 -1.13
CA GLY A 53 7.40 -0.17 -0.03
C GLY A 53 6.91 -0.86 1.23
N GLN A 54 6.04 -1.88 1.14
CA GLN A 54 5.59 -2.62 2.32
C GLN A 54 6.72 -3.44 2.97
N HIS A 55 7.66 -3.97 2.17
CA HIS A 55 8.81 -4.68 2.71
C HIS A 55 9.78 -3.73 3.44
N MET A 56 9.97 -2.52 2.92
CA MET A 56 10.71 -1.46 3.61
C MET A 56 10.04 -1.07 4.93
N ALA A 57 8.71 -0.88 4.91
CA ALA A 57 7.94 -0.57 6.11
C ALA A 57 8.08 -1.66 7.19
N TYR A 58 8.07 -2.93 6.77
CA TYR A 58 8.32 -4.06 7.68
C TYR A 58 9.70 -3.99 8.32
N VAL A 59 10.75 -3.78 7.54
CA VAL A 59 12.14 -3.71 8.03
C VAL A 59 12.33 -2.56 9.03
N PHE A 60 11.61 -1.44 8.84
CA PHE A 60 11.70 -0.27 9.72
C PHE A 60 10.65 -0.25 10.83
N ASP A 61 9.87 -1.32 10.96
CA ASP A 61 8.82 -1.42 11.98
C ASP A 61 7.76 -0.29 11.90
N THR A 62 7.53 0.21 10.69
CA THR A 62 6.55 1.25 10.39
C THR A 62 5.16 0.66 10.32
N THR A 63 4.18 1.24 11.03
CA THR A 63 2.78 0.80 10.94
C THR A 63 2.28 0.87 9.51
N THR A 64 1.56 -0.15 9.06
CA THR A 64 1.24 -0.32 7.63
C THR A 64 -0.22 -0.73 7.42
N THR A 65 -0.86 -0.12 6.42
CA THR A 65 -2.06 -0.66 5.76
C THR A 65 -1.64 -1.11 4.37
N SER A 66 -1.76 -2.41 4.09
CA SER A 66 -1.42 -2.99 2.80
C SER A 66 -2.68 -3.47 2.10
N VAL A 67 -2.92 -2.97 0.88
CA VAL A 67 -4.05 -3.37 0.03
C VAL A 67 -3.54 -4.40 -0.97
N ILE A 68 -4.05 -5.62 -0.88
CA ILE A 68 -3.62 -6.75 -1.70
C ILE A 68 -4.79 -7.22 -2.54
N GLY A 69 -4.60 -7.33 -3.84
CA GLY A 69 -5.63 -7.79 -4.79
C GLY A 69 -5.19 -9.04 -5.54
N SER A 70 -4.31 -8.88 -6.51
CA SER A 70 -3.92 -9.93 -7.44
C SER A 70 -3.04 -11.04 -6.85
N THR A 71 -2.36 -10.79 -5.75
CA THR A 71 -1.42 -11.72 -5.11
C THR A 71 -1.99 -12.28 -3.80
N PHE A 72 -1.44 -13.39 -3.32
CA PHE A 72 -1.85 -13.99 -2.05
C PHE A 72 -1.12 -13.32 -0.88
N PRO A 73 -1.84 -12.73 0.11
CA PRO A 73 -1.23 -12.01 1.23
C PRO A 73 -0.17 -12.81 1.99
N ILE A 74 -0.38 -14.11 2.16
CA ILE A 74 0.56 -14.99 2.85
C ILE A 74 1.93 -15.09 2.17
N ASN A 75 1.97 -14.86 0.85
CA ASN A 75 3.21 -14.97 0.07
C ASN A 75 3.96 -13.64 -0.06
N VAL A 76 3.24 -12.51 0.06
CA VAL A 76 3.78 -11.19 -0.32
C VAL A 76 3.74 -10.17 0.81
N SER A 77 3.09 -10.48 1.93
CA SER A 77 2.91 -9.54 3.04
C SER A 77 3.17 -10.20 4.39
N PHE A 78 2.81 -9.52 5.48
CA PHE A 78 3.16 -9.89 6.86
C PHE A 78 1.90 -10.04 7.73
N PRO A 79 1.02 -11.05 7.45
CA PRO A 79 -0.30 -11.15 8.10
C PRO A 79 -0.25 -11.41 9.61
N ASN A 80 0.89 -11.90 10.13
CA ASN A 80 1.07 -12.18 11.56
C ASN A 80 1.73 -11.01 12.33
N ASN A 81 1.92 -9.85 11.67
CA ASN A 81 2.51 -8.69 12.32
C ASN A 81 1.40 -7.71 12.71
N GLU A 82 1.28 -7.40 14.00
CA GLU A 82 0.27 -6.50 14.56
C GLU A 82 0.35 -5.06 14.02
N LYS A 83 1.53 -4.65 13.53
CA LYS A 83 1.72 -3.36 12.87
C LYS A 83 1.28 -3.35 11.41
N PHE A 84 0.87 -4.50 10.87
CA PHE A 84 0.37 -4.64 9.50
C PHE A 84 -1.12 -4.96 9.51
N ASN A 85 -1.92 -4.07 8.95
CA ASN A 85 -3.30 -4.36 8.60
C ASN A 85 -3.42 -4.62 7.11
N ILE A 86 -3.82 -5.83 6.76
CA ILE A 86 -3.98 -6.25 5.37
C ILE A 86 -5.44 -6.14 4.98
N ILE A 87 -5.71 -5.40 3.91
CA ILE A 87 -7.00 -5.35 3.21
C ILE A 87 -6.87 -6.27 2.00
N ASP A 88 -7.47 -7.43 2.08
CA ASP A 88 -7.44 -8.44 1.02
C ASP A 88 -8.67 -8.30 0.12
N LEU A 89 -8.52 -7.63 -1.01
CA LEU A 89 -9.58 -7.41 -2.00
C LEU A 89 -9.91 -8.67 -2.79
N GLY A 90 -8.92 -9.54 -2.99
CA GLY A 90 -9.05 -10.76 -3.80
C GLY A 90 -9.47 -12.01 -3.03
N LYS A 91 -9.95 -11.87 -1.82
CA LYS A 91 -10.14 -12.95 -0.83
C LYS A 91 -10.73 -14.25 -1.38
N GLU A 92 -11.83 -14.16 -2.15
CA GLU A 92 -12.55 -15.32 -2.68
C GLU A 92 -12.50 -15.40 -4.22
N ASP A 93 -12.18 -14.30 -4.87
CA ASP A 93 -12.20 -14.16 -6.34
C ASP A 93 -10.84 -14.43 -6.99
N ARG A 94 -9.80 -14.54 -6.18
CA ARG A 94 -8.43 -14.72 -6.66
C ARG A 94 -8.22 -16.12 -7.18
N VAL A 95 -7.80 -16.21 -8.45
CA VAL A 95 -7.40 -17.46 -9.09
C VAL A 95 -5.89 -17.64 -8.94
N TYR A 96 -5.45 -18.83 -8.56
CA TYR A 96 -4.02 -19.15 -8.56
C TYR A 96 -3.47 -19.04 -9.98
N SER A 97 -2.43 -18.22 -10.13
CA SER A 97 -1.66 -18.12 -11.37
C SER A 97 -0.20 -18.42 -11.07
N PRO A 98 0.48 -19.24 -11.90
CA PRO A 98 1.90 -19.52 -11.73
C PRO A 98 2.71 -18.22 -11.91
N ILE A 99 3.92 -18.22 -11.36
CA ILE A 99 4.85 -17.10 -11.54
C ILE A 99 5.12 -16.92 -13.05
N ARG A 100 5.06 -15.67 -13.50
CA ARG A 100 5.33 -15.28 -14.87
C ARG A 100 6.73 -15.73 -15.32
N VAL A 101 6.78 -16.51 -16.38
CA VAL A 101 8.02 -16.96 -16.99
C VAL A 101 8.34 -16.17 -18.27
N THR A 102 7.31 -15.63 -18.94
CA THR A 102 7.43 -14.82 -20.16
C THR A 102 6.61 -13.54 -20.07
N VAL A 103 7.07 -12.47 -20.71
CA VAL A 103 6.54 -11.11 -20.56
C VAL A 103 5.15 -10.91 -21.18
N ASP A 104 4.70 -11.80 -22.08
CA ASP A 104 3.54 -11.58 -22.93
C ASP A 104 2.37 -12.55 -22.72
N GLU A 105 2.36 -13.32 -21.64
CA GLU A 105 1.26 -14.26 -21.42
C GLU A 105 0.07 -13.60 -20.74
N PHE A 106 -1.09 -13.60 -21.42
CA PHE A 106 -2.37 -13.07 -20.93
C PHE A 106 -2.84 -13.72 -19.63
N SER A 107 -2.44 -14.97 -19.38
CA SER A 107 -2.79 -15.70 -18.15
C SER A 107 -2.31 -15.04 -16.86
N ASP A 108 -1.29 -14.19 -16.93
CA ASP A 108 -0.73 -13.50 -15.79
C ASP A 108 -1.58 -12.33 -15.28
N ARG A 109 -2.57 -11.91 -16.09
CA ARG A 109 -3.41 -10.72 -15.82
C ARG A 109 -4.81 -11.08 -15.30
N ILE A 110 -5.02 -12.34 -15.00
CA ILE A 110 -6.34 -12.87 -14.64
C ILE A 110 -6.95 -12.19 -13.40
N ASN A 111 -6.09 -11.66 -12.52
CA ASN A 111 -6.47 -11.03 -11.26
C ASN A 111 -6.34 -9.48 -11.28
N GLU A 112 -6.05 -8.84 -12.41
CA GLU A 112 -5.79 -7.38 -12.43
C GLU A 112 -7.01 -6.57 -11.98
N GLY A 113 -8.23 -6.92 -12.39
CA GLY A 113 -9.46 -6.23 -12.01
C GLY A 113 -9.79 -6.28 -10.51
N ILE A 114 -9.16 -7.17 -9.76
CA ILE A 114 -9.39 -7.30 -8.30
C ILE A 114 -8.89 -6.06 -7.51
N MET A 115 -8.06 -5.22 -8.10
CA MET A 115 -7.60 -3.98 -7.44
C MET A 115 -8.59 -2.82 -7.55
N GLU A 116 -9.69 -2.97 -8.30
CA GLU A 116 -10.77 -1.98 -8.35
C GLU A 116 -11.58 -2.07 -7.05
N MET A 117 -11.60 -0.98 -6.30
CA MET A 117 -12.31 -0.92 -5.01
C MET A 117 -13.69 -0.31 -5.17
N ASP A 118 -14.65 -0.87 -4.45
CA ASP A 118 -15.94 -0.24 -4.22
C ASP A 118 -15.89 0.75 -3.03
N ASP A 119 -16.94 1.53 -2.84
CA ASP A 119 -17.04 2.52 -1.76
C ASP A 119 -16.86 1.89 -0.36
N GLN A 120 -17.31 0.67 -0.15
CA GLN A 120 -17.19 -0.03 1.13
C GLN A 120 -15.73 -0.42 1.40
N GLN A 121 -15.03 -0.90 0.39
CA GLN A 121 -13.61 -1.25 0.48
C GLN A 121 -12.75 -0.01 0.70
N GLU A 122 -13.05 1.11 0.04
CA GLU A 122 -12.39 2.40 0.29
C GLU A 122 -12.57 2.83 1.76
N GLN A 123 -13.77 2.73 2.31
CA GLN A 123 -14.03 3.04 3.72
C GLN A 123 -13.27 2.12 4.68
N GLN A 124 -13.08 0.84 4.32
CA GLN A 124 -12.25 -0.08 5.09
C GLN A 124 -10.77 0.37 5.11
N VAL A 125 -10.24 0.83 3.98
CA VAL A 125 -8.88 1.37 3.91
C VAL A 125 -8.75 2.61 4.80
N ILE A 126 -9.66 3.56 4.71
CA ILE A 126 -9.68 4.79 5.52
C ILE A 126 -9.75 4.44 7.01
N ALA A 127 -10.63 3.53 7.40
CA ALA A 127 -10.78 3.09 8.80
C ALA A 127 -9.49 2.42 9.30
N SER A 128 -8.86 1.60 8.47
CA SER A 128 -7.58 0.95 8.76
C SER A 128 -6.48 1.99 9.02
N VAL A 129 -6.27 2.91 8.11
CA VAL A 129 -5.25 3.96 8.24
C VAL A 129 -5.46 4.76 9.54
N ASN A 130 -6.69 5.18 9.82
CA ASN A 130 -7.03 5.92 11.04
C ASN A 130 -6.74 5.13 12.31
N ARG A 131 -7.03 3.83 12.32
CA ARG A 131 -6.76 2.93 13.44
C ARG A 131 -5.27 2.75 13.66
N MET A 132 -4.52 2.46 12.59
CA MET A 132 -3.10 2.15 12.66
C MET A 132 -2.26 3.37 13.08
N ILE A 133 -2.59 4.57 12.60
CA ILE A 133 -1.93 5.81 13.05
C ILE A 133 -2.15 6.05 14.55
N LYS A 134 -3.34 5.75 15.08
CA LYS A 134 -3.61 5.87 16.52
C LYS A 134 -2.83 4.84 17.34
N HIS A 135 -2.73 3.62 16.82
CA HIS A 135 -1.98 2.53 17.48
C HIS A 135 -0.49 2.86 17.57
N GLY A 136 0.13 3.30 16.48
CA GLY A 136 1.55 3.68 16.47
C GLY A 136 1.93 4.79 17.45
N LYS A 137 1.01 5.69 17.78
CA LYS A 137 1.25 6.78 18.78
C LYS A 137 1.18 6.31 20.23
N ASN A 138 0.50 5.21 20.50
CA ASN A 138 0.37 4.67 21.86
C ASN A 138 1.51 3.72 22.24
N THR A 139 2.37 3.35 21.30
CA THR A 139 3.50 2.42 21.48
C THR A 139 4.87 3.12 21.52
N GLN A 140 4.90 4.43 21.43
CA GLN A 140 6.08 5.28 21.67
C GLN A 140 6.02 5.90 23.07
#